data_0c90b091b5e7548ec20e4a2990957f90
#
_entry.id   0c90b091b5e7548ec20e4a2990957f90
#
_cell.length_a   1.000
_cell.length_b   1.000
_cell.length_c   1.000
_cell.angle_alpha   90.00
_cell.angle_beta   90.00
_cell.angle_gamma   90.00
#
_symmetry.space_group_name_H-M   'P 1'
#
loop_
_entity.id
_entity.type
_entity.pdbx_description
1 polymer ?
#
loop_
_entity_poly.entity_id
_entity_poly.type
_entity_poly.pdbx_seq_one_letter_code
_entity_poly.pdbx_strand_id
1 'polypeptide(L)'
;SLGGVKARGHLRLSAPAGFGRRHVAPLIMQFLDANPEVTVNLDLSDRLVDLVNEGVDCAIRVGELTDSSLVSIKLAENRRVVVASPDYLERHGTPQTLADLASHNCLSLGQQRGWLFRVGEEIASIKVSGQLECNDGAVLHEWALAGRGLAWRSMWEVGEDLQRGALVP
;
A
#
# COMPACT_ATOMS: atom_id res chain seq x y z
N SER A 1 -13.40 -15.79 -18.70
CA SER A 1 -14.57 -16.19 -19.51
C SER A 1 -15.08 -17.53 -19.05
N LEU A 2 -16.37 -17.71 -19.02
CA LEU A 2 -17.04 -18.97 -18.68
C LEU A 2 -17.36 -19.73 -19.97
N GLY A 3 -16.97 -21.02 -20.03
CA GLY A 3 -17.40 -21.90 -21.10
C GLY A 3 -16.97 -21.51 -22.51
N GLY A 4 -15.83 -20.86 -22.67
CA GLY A 4 -15.33 -20.44 -23.97
C GLY A 4 -15.91 -19.12 -24.50
N VAL A 5 -16.79 -18.48 -23.75
CA VAL A 5 -17.30 -17.15 -24.10
C VAL A 5 -16.24 -16.11 -23.71
N LYS A 6 -15.77 -15.34 -24.69
CA LYS A 6 -14.82 -14.26 -24.42
C LYS A 6 -15.57 -13.04 -23.87
N ALA A 7 -14.95 -12.41 -22.88
CA ALA A 7 -15.47 -11.17 -22.33
C ALA A 7 -15.37 -10.04 -23.37
N ARG A 8 -16.31 -9.11 -23.30
CA ARG A 8 -16.31 -7.89 -24.11
C ARG A 8 -16.87 -6.76 -23.29
N GLY A 9 -16.57 -5.54 -23.68
CA GLY A 9 -17.06 -4.35 -23.02
C GLY A 9 -15.93 -3.51 -22.46
N HIS A 10 -16.29 -2.54 -21.66
CA HIS A 10 -15.35 -1.60 -21.06
C HIS A 10 -15.34 -1.73 -19.53
N LEU A 11 -14.15 -1.85 -18.95
CA LEU A 11 -13.96 -1.92 -17.50
C LEU A 11 -13.23 -0.68 -17.00
N ARG A 12 -13.76 -0.10 -15.93
CA ARG A 12 -13.10 0.97 -15.19
C ARG A 12 -12.65 0.41 -13.85
N LEU A 13 -11.33 0.31 -13.68
CA LEU A 13 -10.70 -0.24 -12.49
C LEU A 13 -9.99 0.85 -11.72
N SER A 14 -9.99 0.74 -10.40
CA SER A 14 -9.22 1.61 -9.52
C SER A 14 -8.33 0.74 -8.64
N ALA A 15 -7.11 1.20 -8.40
CA ALA A 15 -6.15 0.51 -7.54
C ALA A 15 -5.24 1.53 -6.86
N PRO A 16 -4.60 1.15 -5.72
CA PRO A 16 -3.56 2.00 -5.14
C PRO A 16 -2.42 2.23 -6.14
N ALA A 17 -1.84 3.42 -6.12
CA ALA A 17 -0.89 3.84 -7.15
C ALA A 17 0.30 2.89 -7.28
N GLY A 18 1.00 2.61 -6.20
CA GLY A 18 2.19 1.73 -6.24
C GLY A 18 1.85 0.28 -6.53
N PHE A 19 0.87 -0.25 -5.81
CA PHE A 19 0.42 -1.64 -6.02
C PHE A 19 -0.14 -1.84 -7.42
N GLY A 20 -0.94 -0.88 -7.88
CA GLY A 20 -1.53 -0.95 -9.21
C GLY A 20 -0.49 -0.94 -10.32
N ARG A 21 0.49 -0.05 -10.21
CA ARG A 21 1.58 0.04 -11.20
C ARG A 21 2.39 -1.26 -11.26
N ARG A 22 2.71 -1.82 -10.11
CA ARG A 22 3.64 -2.95 -10.00
C ARG A 22 2.97 -4.29 -10.27
N HIS A 23 1.75 -4.48 -9.78
CA HIS A 23 1.09 -5.79 -9.78
C HIS A 23 -0.19 -5.86 -10.61
N VAL A 24 -0.93 -4.77 -10.73
CA VAL A 24 -2.22 -4.80 -11.46
C VAL A 24 -2.02 -4.53 -12.94
N ALA A 25 -1.27 -3.51 -13.30
CA ALA A 25 -1.08 -3.15 -14.71
C ALA A 25 -0.51 -4.30 -15.56
N PRO A 26 0.51 -5.06 -15.08
CA PRO A 26 1.00 -6.21 -15.86
C PRO A 26 -0.06 -7.30 -16.06
N LEU A 27 -0.90 -7.54 -15.04
CA LEU A 27 -1.97 -8.54 -15.14
C LEU A 27 -3.06 -8.12 -16.12
N ILE A 28 -3.33 -6.81 -16.22
CA ILE A 28 -4.29 -6.29 -17.19
C ILE A 28 -3.84 -6.60 -18.60
N MET A 29 -2.55 -6.47 -18.90
CA MET A 29 -2.02 -6.81 -20.23
C MET A 29 -2.30 -8.28 -20.59
N GLN A 30 -2.05 -9.19 -19.64
CA GLN A 30 -2.33 -10.61 -19.84
C GLN A 30 -3.83 -10.87 -20.05
N PHE A 31 -4.66 -10.19 -19.28
CA PHE A 31 -6.11 -10.32 -19.41
C PHE A 31 -6.60 -9.85 -20.78
N LEU A 32 -6.08 -8.74 -21.28
CA LEU A 32 -6.45 -8.20 -22.59
C LEU A 32 -5.98 -9.10 -23.73
N ASP A 33 -4.82 -9.76 -23.58
CA ASP A 33 -4.36 -10.72 -24.58
C ASP A 33 -5.34 -11.89 -24.72
N ALA A 34 -5.90 -12.33 -23.60
CA ALA A 34 -6.90 -13.41 -23.58
C ALA A 34 -8.32 -12.93 -23.93
N ASN A 35 -8.60 -11.63 -23.85
CA ASN A 35 -9.93 -11.07 -24.07
C ASN A 35 -9.82 -9.80 -24.93
N PRO A 36 -9.54 -9.96 -26.23
CA PRO A 36 -9.21 -8.81 -27.10
C PRO A 36 -10.37 -7.84 -27.36
N GLU A 37 -11.59 -8.21 -27.01
CA GLU A 37 -12.75 -7.32 -27.15
C GLU A 37 -13.04 -6.48 -25.92
N VAL A 38 -12.18 -6.57 -24.88
CA VAL A 38 -12.31 -5.78 -23.65
C VAL A 38 -11.41 -4.56 -23.75
N THR A 39 -11.91 -3.43 -23.26
CA THR A 39 -11.09 -2.24 -23.04
C THR A 39 -11.06 -1.95 -21.54
N VAL A 40 -9.94 -1.43 -21.05
CA VAL A 40 -9.73 -1.17 -19.62
C VAL A 40 -9.23 0.26 -19.43
N ASN A 41 -9.83 0.94 -18.47
CA ASN A 41 -9.30 2.18 -17.93
C ASN A 41 -8.85 1.90 -16.50
N LEU A 42 -7.57 2.11 -16.20
CA LEU A 42 -7.00 1.89 -14.89
C LEU A 42 -6.71 3.23 -14.23
N ASP A 43 -7.41 3.51 -13.15
CA ASP A 43 -7.20 4.70 -12.34
C ASP A 43 -6.38 4.35 -11.12
N LEU A 44 -5.20 4.94 -10.98
CA LEU A 44 -4.28 4.70 -9.88
C LEU A 44 -4.35 5.86 -8.90
N SER A 45 -4.81 5.58 -7.71
CA SER A 45 -4.95 6.59 -6.67
C SER A 45 -4.89 5.95 -5.30
N ASP A 46 -4.18 6.60 -4.37
CA ASP A 46 -4.16 6.20 -2.96
C ASP A 46 -5.29 6.85 -2.17
N ARG A 47 -6.07 7.71 -2.81
CA ARG A 47 -7.24 8.32 -2.16
C ARG A 47 -8.42 7.37 -2.16
N LEU A 48 -9.24 7.47 -1.11
CA LEU A 48 -10.53 6.81 -1.08
C LEU A 48 -11.45 7.50 -2.08
N VAL A 49 -11.80 6.79 -3.13
CA VAL A 49 -12.71 7.32 -4.15
C VAL A 49 -14.12 6.84 -3.89
N ASP A 50 -15.09 7.65 -4.31
CA ASP A 50 -16.48 7.22 -4.32
C ASP A 50 -16.70 6.39 -5.59
N LEU A 51 -16.63 5.07 -5.42
CA LEU A 51 -16.66 4.14 -6.54
C LEU A 51 -17.95 4.24 -7.36
N VAL A 52 -19.07 4.51 -6.69
CA VAL A 52 -20.37 4.59 -7.36
C VAL A 52 -20.47 5.87 -8.18
N ASN A 53 -20.14 7.01 -7.57
CA ASN A 53 -20.26 8.31 -8.24
C ASN A 53 -19.24 8.52 -9.34
N GLU A 54 -18.05 7.90 -9.23
CA GLU A 54 -17.02 8.01 -10.24
C GLU A 54 -17.14 6.96 -11.34
N GLY A 55 -18.16 6.10 -11.28
CA GLY A 55 -18.40 5.09 -12.31
C GLY A 55 -17.34 4.01 -12.39
N VAL A 56 -16.72 3.67 -11.28
CA VAL A 56 -15.73 2.60 -11.20
C VAL A 56 -16.45 1.26 -11.07
N ASP A 57 -16.09 0.31 -11.92
CA ASP A 57 -16.71 -1.02 -11.91
C ASP A 57 -16.14 -1.92 -10.81
N CYS A 58 -14.83 -1.82 -10.59
CA CYS A 58 -14.12 -2.62 -9.60
C CYS A 58 -12.94 -1.83 -9.05
N ALA A 59 -12.71 -1.97 -7.75
CA ALA A 59 -11.56 -1.35 -7.11
C ALA A 59 -10.79 -2.38 -6.31
N ILE A 60 -9.48 -2.33 -6.41
CA ILE A 60 -8.57 -3.08 -5.56
C ILE A 60 -8.12 -2.15 -4.45
N ARG A 61 -8.18 -2.62 -3.22
CA ARG A 61 -7.78 -1.84 -2.04
C ARG A 61 -6.88 -2.68 -1.15
N VAL A 62 -5.93 -2.00 -0.52
CA VAL A 62 -5.01 -2.59 0.44
C VAL A 62 -5.36 -2.04 1.81
N GLY A 63 -5.50 -2.93 2.79
CA GLY A 63 -5.87 -2.58 4.15
C GLY A 63 -7.33 -2.89 4.47
N GLU A 64 -7.78 -2.44 5.63
CA GLU A 64 -9.15 -2.65 6.06
C GLU A 64 -10.11 -1.74 5.31
N LEU A 65 -11.27 -2.30 4.98
CA LEU A 65 -12.33 -1.56 4.30
C LEU A 65 -13.35 -1.09 5.33
N THR A 66 -13.87 0.11 5.11
CA THR A 66 -15.01 0.61 5.87
C THR A 66 -16.29 -0.07 5.39
N ASP A 67 -17.29 -0.12 6.26
CA ASP A 67 -18.59 -0.64 5.89
C ASP A 67 -19.17 0.13 4.70
N SER A 68 -19.67 -0.62 3.73
CA SER A 68 -20.19 -0.07 2.49
C SER A 68 -21.29 -0.98 1.97
N SER A 69 -22.15 -0.44 1.11
CA SER A 69 -23.12 -1.23 0.37
C SER A 69 -22.48 -2.08 -0.73
N LEU A 70 -21.20 -1.92 -0.98
CA LEU A 70 -20.47 -2.64 -2.01
C LEU A 70 -20.06 -4.02 -1.52
N VAL A 71 -20.03 -4.98 -2.45
CA VAL A 71 -19.56 -6.33 -2.17
C VAL A 71 -18.03 -6.32 -2.22
N SER A 72 -17.39 -6.90 -1.22
CA SER A 72 -15.94 -7.04 -1.20
C SER A 72 -15.54 -8.50 -1.18
N ILE A 73 -14.46 -8.80 -1.88
CA ILE A 73 -13.87 -10.14 -1.94
C ILE A 73 -12.40 -10.02 -1.52
N LYS A 74 -12.03 -10.79 -0.51
CA LYS A 74 -10.65 -10.80 -0.06
C LYS A 74 -9.80 -11.59 -1.05
N LEU A 75 -8.76 -10.96 -1.60
CA LEU A 75 -7.86 -11.59 -2.55
C LEU A 75 -6.65 -12.21 -1.87
N ALA A 76 -6.10 -11.54 -0.86
CA ALA A 76 -4.92 -11.99 -0.14
C ALA A 76 -4.77 -11.23 1.17
N GLU A 77 -3.93 -11.77 2.05
CA GLU A 77 -3.50 -11.04 3.25
C GLU A 77 -2.51 -9.94 2.87
N ASN A 78 -2.59 -8.82 3.57
CA ASN A 78 -1.59 -7.77 3.48
C ASN A 78 -0.95 -7.56 4.84
N ARG A 79 0.38 -7.59 4.87
CA ARG A 79 1.14 -7.36 6.09
C ARG A 79 1.97 -6.08 5.93
N ARG A 80 1.93 -5.25 6.95
CA ARG A 80 2.76 -4.05 7.03
C ARG A 80 3.83 -4.21 8.09
N VAL A 81 4.94 -3.52 7.90
CA VAL A 81 6.09 -3.58 8.78
C VAL A 81 6.72 -2.19 8.87
N VAL A 82 7.28 -1.87 10.02
CA VAL A 82 8.08 -0.65 10.18
C VAL A 82 9.50 -0.95 9.71
N VAL A 83 10.00 -0.12 8.82
CA VAL A 83 11.32 -0.32 8.21
C VAL A 83 12.14 0.96 8.27
N ALA A 84 13.46 0.81 8.23
CA ALA A 84 14.39 1.91 8.10
C ALA A 84 15.66 1.40 7.41
N SER A 85 16.44 2.31 6.84
CA SER A 85 17.75 1.94 6.30
C SER A 85 18.75 1.66 7.44
N PRO A 86 19.74 0.79 7.23
CA PRO A 86 20.79 0.58 8.22
C PRO A 86 21.50 1.87 8.62
N ASP A 87 21.72 2.78 7.68
CA ASP A 87 22.35 4.06 7.93
C ASP A 87 21.54 4.93 8.93
N TYR A 88 20.24 4.98 8.75
CA TYR A 88 19.39 5.70 9.71
C TYR A 88 19.49 5.10 11.11
N LEU A 89 19.42 3.78 11.21
CA LEU A 89 19.46 3.08 12.50
C LEU A 89 20.82 3.26 13.19
N GLU A 90 21.90 3.28 12.42
CA GLU A 90 23.25 3.52 12.97
C GLU A 90 23.33 4.93 13.55
N ARG A 91 22.78 5.93 12.88
CA ARG A 91 22.85 7.32 13.34
C ARG A 91 21.88 7.65 14.47
N HIS A 92 20.73 7.02 14.51
CA HIS A 92 19.62 7.40 15.41
C HIS A 92 19.20 6.30 16.39
N GLY A 93 19.78 5.11 16.26
CA GLY A 93 19.41 3.97 17.10
C GLY A 93 18.17 3.24 16.58
N THR A 94 18.00 2.02 17.08
CA THR A 94 16.87 1.16 16.72
C THR A 94 15.81 1.25 17.80
N PRO A 95 14.56 1.61 17.48
CA PRO A 95 13.50 1.61 18.48
C PRO A 95 13.24 0.20 18.98
N GLN A 96 13.10 0.06 20.28
CA GLN A 96 12.86 -1.23 20.94
C GLN A 96 11.42 -1.40 21.38
N THR A 97 10.71 -0.29 21.59
CA THR A 97 9.32 -0.29 22.04
C THR A 97 8.49 0.66 21.19
N LEU A 98 7.16 0.53 21.28
CA LEU A 98 6.27 1.45 20.58
C LEU A 98 6.43 2.89 21.08
N ALA A 99 6.73 3.06 22.37
CA ALA A 99 6.98 4.39 22.93
C ALA A 99 8.20 5.08 22.33
N ASP A 100 9.19 4.30 21.89
CA ASP A 100 10.40 4.85 21.27
C ASP A 100 10.13 5.56 19.95
N LEU A 101 9.01 5.28 19.30
CA LEU A 101 8.64 5.94 18.04
C LEU A 101 8.48 7.45 18.21
N ALA A 102 8.14 7.91 19.42
CA ALA A 102 7.99 9.34 19.69
C ALA A 102 9.31 10.12 19.56
N SER A 103 10.44 9.45 19.70
CA SER A 103 11.77 10.08 19.58
C SER A 103 12.42 9.87 18.21
N HIS A 104 11.70 9.25 17.28
CA HIS A 104 12.20 8.99 15.93
C HIS A 104 11.51 9.86 14.89
N ASN A 105 12.21 10.04 13.77
CA ASN A 105 11.65 10.72 12.60
C ASN A 105 10.84 9.69 11.80
N CYS A 106 9.51 9.79 11.90
CA CYS A 106 8.60 8.86 11.23
C CYS A 106 8.07 9.49 9.95
N LEU A 107 8.18 8.75 8.86
CA LEU A 107 7.74 9.19 7.54
C LEU A 107 6.26 8.83 7.40
N SER A 108 5.39 9.83 7.46
CA SER A 108 3.95 9.57 7.52
C SER A 108 3.24 9.86 6.21
N LEU A 109 2.23 9.05 5.94
CA LEU A 109 1.31 9.27 4.84
C LEU A 109 0.32 10.36 5.27
N GLY A 110 0.13 11.38 4.44
CA GLY A 110 -0.57 12.60 4.83
C GLY A 110 -2.00 12.44 5.34
N GLN A 111 -2.68 11.34 5.00
CA GLN A 111 -4.03 11.05 5.47
C GLN A 111 -4.09 9.96 6.52
N GLN A 112 -2.95 9.44 6.92
CA GLN A 112 -2.85 8.34 7.87
C GLN A 112 -2.79 8.90 9.28
N ARG A 113 -3.73 8.48 10.15
CA ARG A 113 -3.86 9.03 11.49
C ARG A 113 -3.00 8.34 12.55
N GLY A 114 -2.36 7.27 12.20
CA GLY A 114 -1.51 6.54 13.12
C GLY A 114 -1.06 5.22 12.52
N TRP A 115 -0.05 4.66 13.13
CA TRP A 115 0.43 3.33 12.76
C TRP A 115 -0.22 2.32 13.70
N LEU A 116 -0.70 1.22 13.13
CA LEU A 116 -1.44 0.20 13.89
C LEU A 116 -0.53 -0.96 14.23
N PHE A 117 -0.54 -1.35 15.50
CA PHE A 117 0.26 -2.45 16.00
C PHE A 117 -0.62 -3.40 16.80
N ARG A 118 -0.34 -4.69 16.67
CA ARG A 118 -1.00 -5.69 17.50
C ARG A 118 -0.23 -5.84 18.81
N VAL A 119 -0.93 -5.61 19.91
CA VAL A 119 -0.40 -5.79 21.27
C VAL A 119 -1.31 -6.81 21.96
N GLY A 120 -0.86 -8.08 21.99
CA GLY A 120 -1.70 -9.17 22.46
C GLY A 120 -2.87 -9.37 21.49
N GLU A 121 -4.09 -9.29 22.00
CA GLU A 121 -5.31 -9.40 21.20
C GLU A 121 -5.85 -8.05 20.73
N GLU A 122 -5.28 -6.96 21.24
CA GLU A 122 -5.74 -5.61 20.93
C GLU A 122 -4.87 -4.97 19.85
N ILE A 123 -5.45 -3.99 19.16
CA ILE A 123 -4.76 -3.18 18.16
C ILE A 123 -4.54 -1.79 18.75
N ALA A 124 -3.27 -1.42 18.88
CA ALA A 124 -2.88 -0.08 19.33
C ALA A 124 -2.62 0.82 18.13
N SER A 125 -3.15 2.03 18.18
CA SER A 125 -2.86 3.07 17.19
C SER A 125 -1.86 4.04 17.80
N ILE A 126 -0.69 4.15 17.17
CA ILE A 126 0.39 5.02 17.64
C ILE A 126 0.48 6.22 16.72
N LYS A 127 0.25 7.40 17.26
CA LYS A 127 0.42 8.63 16.50
C LYS A 127 1.90 8.90 16.31
N VAL A 128 2.32 9.10 15.08
CA VAL A 128 3.72 9.33 14.74
C VAL A 128 3.91 10.70 14.13
N SER A 129 5.13 11.22 14.18
CA SER A 129 5.47 12.51 13.61
C SER A 129 6.90 12.52 13.09
N GLY A 130 7.21 13.49 12.24
CA GLY A 130 8.54 13.65 11.67
C GLY A 130 8.59 14.87 10.76
N GLN A 131 9.73 15.08 10.15
CA GLN A 131 9.95 16.24 9.29
C GLN A 131 9.28 16.10 7.92
N LEU A 132 9.02 14.89 7.48
CA LEU A 132 8.57 14.59 6.12
C LEU A 132 7.24 13.87 6.13
N GLU A 133 6.36 14.33 5.28
CA GLU A 133 5.04 13.76 5.07
C GLU A 133 4.74 13.79 3.59
N CYS A 134 4.09 12.78 3.06
CA CYS A 134 3.70 12.73 1.66
C CYS A 134 2.42 11.90 1.51
N ASN A 135 1.61 12.24 0.53
CA ASN A 135 0.42 11.46 0.20
C ASN A 135 0.69 10.33 -0.82
N ASP A 136 1.93 10.16 -1.24
CA ASP A 136 2.34 9.08 -2.14
C ASP A 136 3.26 8.11 -1.40
N GLY A 137 2.78 6.87 -1.23
CA GLY A 137 3.53 5.85 -0.50
C GLY A 137 4.87 5.48 -1.12
N ALA A 138 5.00 5.56 -2.45
CA ALA A 138 6.26 5.27 -3.11
C ALA A 138 7.36 6.27 -2.70
N VAL A 139 6.99 7.51 -2.45
CA VAL A 139 7.92 8.53 -1.96
C VAL A 139 8.39 8.21 -0.55
N LEU A 140 7.50 7.76 0.32
CA LEU A 140 7.88 7.35 1.68
C LEU A 140 8.88 6.19 1.63
N HIS A 141 8.68 5.25 0.74
CA HIS A 141 9.59 4.12 0.53
C HIS A 141 10.98 4.62 0.11
N GLU A 142 11.04 5.52 -0.86
CA GLU A 142 12.30 6.10 -1.31
C GLU A 142 13.01 6.88 -0.21
N TRP A 143 12.26 7.65 0.58
CA TRP A 143 12.83 8.39 1.70
C TRP A 143 13.38 7.46 2.78
N ALA A 144 12.72 6.34 3.04
CA ALA A 144 13.23 5.34 3.97
C ALA A 144 14.54 4.74 3.47
N LEU A 145 14.62 4.39 2.19
CA LEU A 145 15.85 3.91 1.57
C LEU A 145 16.99 4.94 1.65
N ALA A 146 16.64 6.22 1.55
CA ALA A 146 17.60 7.31 1.64
C ALA A 146 18.03 7.65 3.07
N GLY A 147 17.54 6.93 4.08
CA GLY A 147 17.93 7.12 5.47
C GLY A 147 17.24 8.28 6.17
N ARG A 148 16.05 8.67 5.72
CA ARG A 148 15.37 9.85 6.25
C ARG A 148 14.46 9.55 7.44
N GLY A 149 14.22 8.28 7.77
CA GLY A 149 13.40 7.95 8.93
C GLY A 149 12.84 6.54 8.86
N LEU A 150 11.91 6.29 9.79
CA LEU A 150 11.14 5.06 9.86
C LEU A 150 9.91 5.18 8.97
N ALA A 151 9.54 4.10 8.30
CA ALA A 151 8.34 4.05 7.47
C ALA A 151 7.55 2.77 7.77
N TRP A 152 6.22 2.88 7.77
CA TRP A 152 5.32 1.75 7.95
C TRP A 152 4.73 1.40 6.59
N ARG A 153 5.24 0.33 5.99
CA ARG A 153 4.97 -0.02 4.60
C ARG A 153 4.57 -1.48 4.45
N SER A 154 3.87 -1.77 3.38
CA SER A 154 3.42 -3.12 3.07
C SER A 154 4.57 -4.01 2.60
N MET A 155 4.54 -5.28 2.99
CA MET A 155 5.57 -6.26 2.60
C MET A 155 5.69 -6.43 1.09
N TRP A 156 4.60 -6.28 0.32
CA TRP A 156 4.69 -6.38 -1.14
C TRP A 156 5.61 -5.29 -1.73
N GLU A 157 5.70 -4.14 -1.05
CA GLU A 157 6.52 -3.01 -1.50
C GLU A 157 7.98 -3.14 -1.06
N VAL A 158 8.20 -3.52 0.19
CA VAL A 158 9.54 -3.46 0.80
C VAL A 158 10.22 -4.81 0.94
N GLY A 159 9.56 -5.91 0.59
CA GLY A 159 10.09 -7.26 0.81
C GLY A 159 11.44 -7.50 0.15
N GLU A 160 11.63 -7.04 -1.08
CA GLU A 160 12.91 -7.18 -1.78
C GLU A 160 14.04 -6.41 -1.09
N ASP A 161 13.74 -5.20 -0.60
CA ASP A 161 14.72 -4.39 0.12
C ASP A 161 15.10 -5.00 1.45
N LEU A 162 14.16 -5.68 2.11
CA LEU A 162 14.45 -6.42 3.34
C LEU A 162 15.37 -7.61 3.04
N GLN A 163 15.13 -8.34 1.96
CA GLN A 163 15.95 -9.48 1.56
C GLN A 163 17.38 -9.07 1.25
N ARG A 164 17.58 -7.96 0.56
CA ARG A 164 18.91 -7.48 0.20
C ARG A 164 19.57 -6.59 1.28
N GLY A 165 18.89 -6.37 2.40
CA GLY A 165 19.42 -5.60 3.51
C GLY A 165 19.43 -4.09 3.32
N ALA A 166 18.81 -3.57 2.27
CA ALA A 166 18.68 -2.11 2.06
C ALA A 166 17.72 -1.47 3.06
N LEU A 167 16.76 -2.23 3.58
CA LEU A 167 15.90 -1.87 4.69
C LEU A 167 15.95 -2.95 5.75
N VAL A 168 15.69 -2.57 7.00
CA VAL A 168 15.67 -3.46 8.16
C VAL A 168 14.34 -3.27 8.87
N PRO A 169 13.64 -4.35 9.28
CA PRO A 169 12.34 -4.26 9.96
C PRO A 169 12.46 -3.75 11.40
#